data_71c29ed4f15929ed6f0c79961d5e73c6
#
_entry.id   71c29ed4f15929ed6f0c79961d5e73c6
#
_cell.length_a   1.000
_cell.length_b   1.000
_cell.length_c   1.000
_cell.angle_alpha   90.00
_cell.angle_beta   90.00
_cell.angle_gamma   90.00
#
_symmetry.space_group_name_H-M   'P 1'
#
loop_
_entity.id
_entity.type
_entity.pdbx_description
1 polymer ?
#
loop_
_entity_poly.entity_id
_entity_poly.type
_entity_poly.pdbx_seq_one_letter_code
_entity_poly.pdbx_strand_id
1 'polypeptide(L)'
;KEIYMSKTTAKLLPLALEDSYRVLKDVAKRQNHPSLYNEGDVTQTIKLVHGCDYEETIQIRPNIKATFFRNGHLMGATSILVQIASDGYENINLFFTGDYNNKNMFFDVPELPKWVVELPLTVIQESTYGNMESSEITKCFAENVLKSINKGGTVVAPVFSLGRAQEILYEIKCMQENCQLSVKVPIFLDGKLTIRYTNMYIKDGLDIKEEMWNFLPENLTFVDRTSRAEILESEEAKIILTSSGMGSYGPAQVYIPEYLTRENALIHFTGYTAEGTLGARLKEAEVGTPVQIGGTLVKKRAQVEYTTEYSAHAKADEMIDFLKKFKHLELVLVNHGEADTKQIFAERIINEVDTDRVGILGCGYFFRVNHDGLVKSMSTKFE
;
A
#
# COMPACT_ATOMS: atom_id res chain seq x y z
N LYS A 1 0.63 -14.50 22.85
CA LYS A 1 1.35 -13.20 22.97
C LYS A 1 0.39 -12.11 22.51
N GLU A 2 0.32 -11.01 23.22
CA GLU A 2 -0.51 -9.86 22.86
C GLU A 2 0.02 -9.17 21.60
N ILE A 3 -0.88 -8.58 20.82
CA ILE A 3 -0.61 -7.89 19.56
C ILE A 3 -1.17 -6.47 19.68
N TYR A 4 -0.31 -5.47 19.54
CA TYR A 4 -0.68 -4.06 19.65
C TYR A 4 -0.69 -3.41 18.28
N MET A 5 -1.69 -2.58 18.00
CA MET A 5 -1.83 -1.83 16.74
C MET A 5 -2.75 -0.64 16.94
N SER A 6 -2.84 0.28 15.97
CA SER A 6 -3.83 1.36 16.04
C SER A 6 -5.26 0.81 16.13
N LYS A 7 -6.18 1.50 16.79
CA LYS A 7 -7.61 1.14 16.85
C LYS A 7 -8.20 0.95 15.44
N THR A 8 -7.77 1.77 14.49
CA THR A 8 -8.22 1.70 13.11
C THR A 8 -7.72 0.43 12.43
N THR A 9 -6.44 0.06 12.58
CA THR A 9 -5.91 -1.21 12.08
C THR A 9 -6.63 -2.40 12.72
N ALA A 10 -6.92 -2.34 14.03
CA ALA A 10 -7.65 -3.40 14.74
C ALA A 10 -9.07 -3.62 14.17
N LYS A 11 -9.75 -2.56 13.69
CA LYS A 11 -11.04 -2.67 13.00
C LYS A 11 -10.91 -3.31 11.61
N LEU A 12 -9.83 -2.99 10.87
CA LEU A 12 -9.59 -3.49 9.50
C LEU A 12 -9.06 -4.93 9.46
N LEU A 13 -8.28 -5.32 10.46
CA LEU A 13 -7.55 -6.59 10.53
C LEU A 13 -8.43 -7.84 10.33
N PRO A 14 -9.63 -7.96 10.92
CA PRO A 14 -10.47 -9.15 10.72
C PRO A 14 -10.76 -9.42 9.25
N LEU A 15 -11.03 -8.37 8.46
CA LEU A 15 -11.29 -8.51 7.02
C LEU A 15 -10.07 -9.03 6.27
N ALA A 16 -8.88 -8.52 6.60
CA ALA A 16 -7.62 -8.94 6.00
C ALA A 16 -7.30 -10.41 6.31
N LEU A 17 -7.44 -10.81 7.58
CA LEU A 17 -7.13 -12.18 8.02
C LEU A 17 -8.11 -13.19 7.44
N GLU A 18 -9.41 -12.88 7.40
CA GLU A 18 -10.42 -13.74 6.79
C GLU A 18 -10.17 -13.92 5.28
N ASP A 19 -9.82 -12.83 4.57
CA ASP A 19 -9.52 -12.90 3.14
C ASP A 19 -8.23 -13.67 2.86
N SER A 20 -7.18 -13.42 3.63
CA SER A 20 -5.90 -14.15 3.55
C SER A 20 -6.11 -15.66 3.80
N TYR A 21 -6.86 -16.02 4.85
CA TYR A 21 -7.19 -17.42 5.11
C TYR A 21 -7.92 -18.05 3.92
N ARG A 22 -8.93 -17.38 3.36
CA ARG A 22 -9.68 -17.88 2.21
C ARG A 22 -8.77 -18.13 1.00
N VAL A 23 -7.91 -17.17 0.68
CA VAL A 23 -6.97 -17.29 -0.44
C VAL A 23 -5.98 -18.45 -0.21
N LEU A 24 -5.38 -18.53 0.98
CA LEU A 24 -4.43 -19.60 1.30
C LEU A 24 -5.08 -20.99 1.31
N LYS A 25 -6.31 -21.10 1.79
CA LYS A 25 -7.10 -22.34 1.73
C LYS A 25 -7.35 -22.79 0.29
N ASP A 26 -7.71 -21.85 -0.60
CA ASP A 26 -7.93 -22.16 -2.02
C ASP A 26 -6.62 -22.57 -2.73
N VAL A 27 -5.50 -21.90 -2.43
CA VAL A 27 -4.17 -22.28 -2.94
C VAL A 27 -3.76 -23.66 -2.44
N ALA A 28 -3.88 -23.93 -1.16
CA ALA A 28 -3.56 -25.21 -0.55
C ALA A 28 -4.36 -26.36 -1.17
N LYS A 29 -5.68 -26.14 -1.40
CA LYS A 29 -6.54 -27.11 -2.08
C LYS A 29 -6.07 -27.42 -3.51
N ARG A 30 -5.67 -26.40 -4.29
CA ARG A 30 -5.16 -26.57 -5.66
C ARG A 30 -3.82 -27.32 -5.70
N GLN A 31 -2.99 -27.10 -4.70
CA GLN A 31 -1.67 -27.73 -4.56
C GLN A 31 -1.70 -29.06 -3.80
N ASN A 32 -2.88 -29.49 -3.36
CA ASN A 32 -3.11 -30.74 -2.60
C ASN A 32 -2.25 -30.84 -1.32
N HIS A 33 -2.17 -29.74 -0.56
CA HIS A 33 -1.54 -29.74 0.76
C HIS A 33 -2.39 -29.01 1.81
N PRO A 34 -2.13 -29.16 3.12
CA PRO A 34 -2.89 -28.46 4.17
C PRO A 34 -2.65 -26.93 4.09
N SER A 35 -3.65 -26.15 4.48
CA SER A 35 -3.50 -24.71 4.66
C SER A 35 -2.51 -24.41 5.78
N LEU A 36 -1.75 -23.29 5.65
CA LEU A 36 -0.77 -22.84 6.64
C LEU A 36 -1.39 -22.57 8.01
N TYR A 37 -2.63 -22.12 8.04
CA TYR A 37 -3.44 -21.89 9.25
C TYR A 37 -4.92 -22.09 8.94
N ASN A 38 -5.74 -22.15 9.97
CA ASN A 38 -7.17 -22.40 9.91
C ASN A 38 -7.99 -21.23 10.48
N GLU A 39 -9.32 -21.32 10.39
CA GLU A 39 -10.24 -20.30 10.87
C GLU A 39 -10.16 -20.09 12.39
N GLY A 40 -9.86 -21.15 13.15
CA GLY A 40 -9.63 -21.07 14.58
C GLY A 40 -8.40 -20.21 14.92
N ASP A 41 -7.33 -20.33 14.13
CA ASP A 41 -6.11 -19.54 14.30
C ASP A 41 -6.40 -18.04 14.04
N VAL A 42 -7.20 -17.73 13.00
CA VAL A 42 -7.66 -16.35 12.72
C VAL A 42 -8.44 -15.80 13.92
N THR A 43 -9.41 -16.58 14.42
CA THR A 43 -10.23 -16.18 15.57
C THR A 43 -9.39 -15.95 16.82
N GLN A 44 -8.42 -16.80 17.09
CA GLN A 44 -7.51 -16.65 18.24
C GLN A 44 -6.59 -15.43 18.08
N THR A 45 -6.08 -15.18 16.87
CA THR A 45 -5.26 -14.02 16.59
C THR A 45 -6.01 -12.73 16.86
N ILE A 46 -7.27 -12.60 16.39
CA ILE A 46 -8.12 -11.43 16.63
C ILE A 46 -8.33 -11.18 18.12
N LYS A 47 -8.50 -12.22 18.94
CA LYS A 47 -8.66 -12.09 20.40
C LYS A 47 -7.42 -11.55 21.12
N LEU A 48 -6.25 -11.67 20.53
CA LEU A 48 -4.99 -11.17 21.10
C LEU A 48 -4.69 -9.72 20.74
N VAL A 49 -5.54 -9.11 19.90
CA VAL A 49 -5.33 -7.73 19.39
C VAL A 49 -5.80 -6.69 20.40
N HIS A 50 -4.92 -5.74 20.67
CA HIS A 50 -5.16 -4.55 21.46
C HIS A 50 -5.07 -3.32 20.57
N GLY A 51 -6.21 -2.64 20.35
CA GLY A 51 -6.25 -1.38 19.62
C GLY A 51 -5.85 -0.21 20.49
N CYS A 52 -4.85 0.55 20.07
CA CYS A 52 -4.25 1.67 20.77
C CYS A 52 -4.61 3.00 20.12
N ASP A 53 -4.71 4.06 20.90
CA ASP A 53 -4.86 5.40 20.35
C ASP A 53 -3.53 5.90 19.75
N TYR A 54 -3.63 6.82 18.80
CA TYR A 54 -2.44 7.51 18.30
C TYR A 54 -1.85 8.37 19.41
N GLU A 55 -0.52 8.44 19.47
CA GLU A 55 0.27 9.18 20.46
C GLU A 55 0.13 8.68 21.91
N GLU A 56 -0.65 7.62 22.13
CA GLU A 56 -0.71 6.95 23.42
C GLU A 56 0.54 6.07 23.61
N THR A 57 1.26 6.29 24.72
CA THR A 57 2.40 5.46 25.11
C THR A 57 1.96 4.26 25.92
N ILE A 58 2.23 3.07 25.41
CA ILE A 58 1.79 1.80 25.99
C ILE A 58 2.98 1.08 26.61
N GLN A 59 2.78 0.56 27.82
CA GLN A 59 3.76 -0.30 28.48
C GLN A 59 3.64 -1.72 27.95
N ILE A 60 4.58 -2.16 27.10
CA ILE A 60 4.60 -3.50 26.50
C ILE A 60 5.25 -4.52 27.46
N ARG A 61 6.32 -4.11 28.15
CA ARG A 61 7.06 -4.84 29.17
C ARG A 61 7.55 -3.87 30.24
N PRO A 62 8.01 -4.33 31.41
CA PRO A 62 8.47 -3.42 32.45
C PRO A 62 9.50 -2.38 31.98
N ASN A 63 10.33 -2.75 31.01
CA ASN A 63 11.38 -1.91 30.43
C ASN A 63 11.14 -1.53 28.96
N ILE A 64 9.98 -1.83 28.37
CA ILE A 64 9.68 -1.54 26.95
C ILE A 64 8.37 -0.80 26.85
N LYS A 65 8.39 0.38 26.20
CA LYS A 65 7.23 1.17 25.83
C LYS A 65 7.12 1.28 24.32
N ALA A 66 5.91 1.44 23.81
CA ALA A 66 5.66 1.74 22.40
C ALA A 66 4.65 2.87 22.27
N THR A 67 4.85 3.73 21.27
CA THR A 67 3.94 4.82 20.90
C THR A 67 3.68 4.76 19.42
N PHE A 68 2.41 4.84 19.02
CA PHE A 68 1.97 4.74 17.63
C PHE A 68 1.63 6.12 17.09
N PHE A 69 2.28 6.55 16.01
CA PHE A 69 2.02 7.82 15.34
C PHE A 69 1.35 7.55 14.01
N ARG A 70 0.26 8.27 13.72
CA ARG A 70 -0.39 8.18 12.41
C ARG A 70 0.61 8.56 11.32
N ASN A 71 0.70 7.74 10.28
CA ASN A 71 1.42 8.06 9.06
C ASN A 71 0.48 8.04 7.85
N GLY A 72 0.92 8.61 6.73
CA GLY A 72 0.06 8.84 5.57
C GLY A 72 -0.08 7.66 4.62
N HIS A 73 0.44 6.46 4.95
CA HIS A 73 0.43 5.35 4.02
C HIS A 73 -0.99 4.86 3.70
N LEU A 74 -1.66 4.30 4.69
CA LEU A 74 -3.02 3.75 4.56
C LEU A 74 -3.82 4.04 5.83
N MET A 75 -5.14 3.89 5.73
CA MET A 75 -6.03 3.99 6.89
C MET A 75 -5.58 3.04 8.01
N GLY A 76 -5.24 3.60 9.16
CA GLY A 76 -4.76 2.87 10.32
C GLY A 76 -3.24 2.62 10.37
N ALA A 77 -2.51 2.90 9.29
CA ALA A 77 -1.05 2.76 9.28
C ALA A 77 -0.36 3.70 10.28
N THR A 78 0.73 3.23 10.87
CA THR A 78 1.46 3.97 11.90
C THR A 78 2.96 3.85 11.75
N SER A 79 3.67 4.93 12.10
CA SER A 79 5.05 4.86 12.55
C SER A 79 5.07 4.49 14.03
N ILE A 80 6.10 3.79 14.50
CA ILE A 80 6.16 3.25 15.85
C ILE A 80 7.47 3.66 16.52
N LEU A 81 7.37 4.34 17.66
CA LEU A 81 8.51 4.57 18.55
C LEU A 81 8.53 3.45 19.61
N VAL A 82 9.61 2.71 19.67
CA VAL A 82 9.88 1.73 20.73
C VAL A 82 10.99 2.27 21.62
N GLN A 83 10.71 2.42 22.90
CA GLN A 83 11.65 2.90 23.91
C GLN A 83 12.00 1.76 24.87
N ILE A 84 13.29 1.46 25.00
CA ILE A 84 13.79 0.38 25.83
C ILE A 84 14.64 0.99 26.94
N ALA A 85 14.14 0.91 28.17
CA ALA A 85 14.90 1.31 29.34
C ALA A 85 16.02 0.30 29.64
N SER A 86 17.20 0.79 29.98
CA SER A 86 18.34 -0.04 30.32
C SER A 86 18.96 0.43 31.64
N ASP A 87 19.08 -0.48 32.59
CA ASP A 87 19.62 -0.16 33.93
C ASP A 87 21.05 0.37 33.84
N GLY A 88 21.26 1.62 34.29
CA GLY A 88 22.58 2.27 34.33
C GLY A 88 23.06 2.83 32.98
N TYR A 89 22.24 2.83 31.93
CA TYR A 89 22.58 3.33 30.60
C TYR A 89 21.49 4.24 30.06
N GLU A 90 21.77 4.97 28.98
CA GLU A 90 20.75 5.73 28.23
C GLU A 90 19.72 4.80 27.60
N ASN A 91 18.49 5.28 27.48
CA ASN A 91 17.42 4.53 26.83
C ASN A 91 17.73 4.35 25.34
N ILE A 92 17.44 3.17 24.81
CA ILE A 92 17.48 2.92 23.37
C ILE A 92 16.11 3.31 22.79
N ASN A 93 16.11 4.22 21.84
CA ASN A 93 14.90 4.65 21.14
C ASN A 93 14.96 4.22 19.67
N LEU A 94 14.05 3.33 19.26
CA LEU A 94 13.92 2.82 17.90
C LEU A 94 12.68 3.43 17.27
N PHE A 95 12.82 4.13 16.16
CA PHE A 95 11.73 4.68 15.41
C PHE A 95 11.54 3.92 14.09
N PHE A 96 10.48 3.17 13.97
CA PHE A 96 10.09 2.48 12.75
C PHE A 96 9.16 3.39 11.95
N THR A 97 9.55 3.81 10.76
CA THR A 97 8.66 4.61 9.91
C THR A 97 7.43 3.81 9.48
N GLY A 98 7.59 2.48 9.32
CA GLY A 98 6.68 1.69 8.50
C GLY A 98 6.71 2.23 7.07
N ASP A 99 5.88 1.68 6.22
CA ASP A 99 5.57 2.31 4.94
C ASP A 99 4.79 3.59 5.24
N TYR A 100 5.19 4.74 4.71
CA TYR A 100 4.59 6.02 5.07
C TYR A 100 4.52 7.03 3.92
N ASN A 101 3.64 8.01 4.09
CA ASN A 101 3.61 9.22 3.30
C ASN A 101 3.43 10.41 4.26
N ASN A 102 3.87 11.59 3.86
CA ASN A 102 3.73 12.83 4.64
C ASN A 102 2.31 13.44 4.51
N LYS A 103 1.47 12.89 3.66
CA LYS A 103 0.09 13.33 3.39
C LYS A 103 -0.79 12.16 3.02
N ASN A 104 -2.10 12.30 3.24
CA ASN A 104 -3.10 11.37 2.76
C ASN A 104 -4.35 12.14 2.32
N MET A 105 -5.04 11.64 1.31
CA MET A 105 -6.25 12.25 0.79
C MET A 105 -7.40 12.20 1.81
N PHE A 106 -7.56 11.04 2.49
CA PHE A 106 -8.72 10.75 3.34
C PHE A 106 -8.58 11.20 4.79
N PHE A 107 -7.36 11.43 5.29
CA PHE A 107 -7.14 11.80 6.69
C PHE A 107 -5.91 12.68 6.85
N ASP A 108 -5.85 13.40 7.98
CA ASP A 108 -4.72 14.26 8.29
C ASP A 108 -3.54 13.44 8.81
N VAL A 109 -2.35 13.83 8.40
CA VAL A 109 -1.09 13.27 8.87
C VAL A 109 -0.41 14.36 9.71
N PRO A 110 -0.51 14.29 11.05
CA PRO A 110 0.09 15.29 11.92
C PRO A 110 1.62 15.21 11.89
N GLU A 111 2.26 16.34 12.13
CA GLU A 111 3.71 16.37 12.41
C GLU A 111 4.01 15.58 13.68
N LEU A 112 5.20 14.96 13.73
CA LEU A 112 5.64 14.29 14.95
C LEU A 112 5.77 15.29 16.11
N PRO A 113 5.37 14.91 17.33
CA PRO A 113 5.52 15.75 18.50
C PRO A 113 6.98 16.15 18.73
N LYS A 114 7.21 17.37 19.22
CA LYS A 114 8.54 17.92 19.46
C LYS A 114 9.43 16.99 20.31
N TRP A 115 8.84 16.37 21.35
CA TRP A 115 9.58 15.46 22.22
C TRP A 115 10.12 14.22 21.49
N VAL A 116 9.48 13.77 20.40
CA VAL A 116 9.96 12.64 19.59
C VAL A 116 11.17 13.04 18.76
N VAL A 117 11.10 14.19 18.08
CA VAL A 117 12.16 14.64 17.16
C VAL A 117 13.43 15.10 17.91
N GLU A 118 13.33 15.34 19.23
CA GLU A 118 14.44 15.69 20.11
C GLU A 118 15.11 14.48 20.78
N LEU A 119 14.57 13.27 20.61
CA LEU A 119 15.20 12.06 21.15
C LEU A 119 16.44 11.65 20.35
N PRO A 120 17.45 11.04 21.00
CA PRO A 120 18.44 10.26 20.28
C PRO A 120 17.78 9.02 19.69
N LEU A 121 17.84 8.85 18.37
CA LEU A 121 17.04 7.86 17.63
C LEU A 121 17.89 7.00 16.70
N THR A 122 17.62 5.70 16.74
CA THR A 122 17.86 4.80 15.61
C THR A 122 16.59 4.71 14.79
N VAL A 123 16.64 5.14 13.52
CA VAL A 123 15.47 5.13 12.62
C VAL A 123 15.56 3.95 11.67
N ILE A 124 14.51 3.12 11.63
CA ILE A 124 14.31 2.07 10.64
C ILE A 124 13.41 2.67 9.56
N GLN A 125 14.02 3.02 8.43
CA GLN A 125 13.45 3.85 7.36
C GLN A 125 13.07 2.99 6.16
N GLU A 126 11.83 3.12 5.66
CA GLU A 126 11.45 2.57 4.36
C GLU A 126 12.16 3.28 3.21
N SER A 127 12.23 2.64 2.04
CA SER A 127 12.89 3.21 0.87
C SER A 127 12.25 2.80 -0.47
N THR A 128 10.95 2.54 -0.49
CA THR A 128 10.24 2.07 -1.71
C THR A 128 10.51 2.95 -2.93
N TYR A 129 10.51 4.26 -2.74
CA TYR A 129 10.84 5.26 -3.77
C TYR A 129 12.09 6.07 -3.44
N GLY A 130 13.07 5.44 -2.80
CA GLY A 130 14.33 6.08 -2.43
C GLY A 130 15.20 6.58 -3.59
N ASN A 131 14.85 6.20 -4.81
CA ASN A 131 15.48 6.60 -6.07
C ASN A 131 14.60 7.49 -6.95
N MET A 132 13.46 8.01 -6.44
CA MET A 132 12.49 8.80 -7.20
C MET A 132 12.17 10.10 -6.49
N GLU A 133 12.24 11.22 -7.21
CA GLU A 133 11.87 12.55 -6.72
C GLU A 133 10.36 12.80 -6.82
N SER A 134 9.81 13.66 -5.96
CA SER A 134 8.40 14.06 -6.01
C SER A 134 8.06 14.82 -7.30
N SER A 135 9.03 15.46 -7.94
CA SER A 135 8.89 16.11 -9.25
C SER A 135 8.71 15.13 -10.42
N GLU A 136 9.06 13.86 -10.24
CA GLU A 136 8.97 12.81 -11.27
C GLU A 136 7.62 12.09 -11.29
N ILE A 137 6.65 12.52 -10.47
CA ILE A 137 5.31 11.94 -10.41
C ILE A 137 4.60 12.13 -11.77
N THR A 138 4.22 11.01 -12.37
CA THR A 138 3.42 11.00 -13.60
C THR A 138 1.93 11.09 -13.25
N LYS A 139 1.30 12.21 -13.64
CA LYS A 139 -0.14 12.46 -13.47
C LYS A 139 -0.82 12.31 -14.82
N CYS A 140 -1.48 11.20 -15.06
CA CYS A 140 -2.10 10.93 -16.35
C CYS A 140 -3.40 10.08 -16.25
N PHE A 141 -3.84 9.69 -15.07
CA PHE A 141 -5.00 8.82 -14.91
C PHE A 141 -6.27 9.44 -15.50
N ALA A 142 -6.64 10.62 -15.03
CA ALA A 142 -7.87 11.30 -15.48
C ALA A 142 -7.87 11.53 -17.00
N GLU A 143 -6.76 12.04 -17.56
CA GLU A 143 -6.62 12.28 -19.00
C GLU A 143 -6.78 10.98 -19.81
N ASN A 144 -6.10 9.91 -19.42
CA ASN A 144 -6.16 8.62 -20.11
C ASN A 144 -7.56 7.98 -20.04
N VAL A 145 -8.21 8.07 -18.87
CA VAL A 145 -9.60 7.61 -18.70
C VAL A 145 -10.53 8.37 -19.63
N LEU A 146 -10.48 9.71 -19.62
CA LEU A 146 -11.35 10.54 -20.48
C LEU A 146 -11.11 10.26 -21.97
N LYS A 147 -9.86 10.13 -22.37
CA LYS A 147 -9.49 9.80 -23.75
C LYS A 147 -10.03 8.45 -24.20
N SER A 148 -10.01 7.43 -23.33
CA SER A 148 -10.55 6.12 -23.62
C SER A 148 -12.08 6.14 -23.70
N ILE A 149 -12.74 6.71 -22.68
CA ILE A 149 -14.20 6.80 -22.59
C ILE A 149 -14.79 7.60 -23.77
N ASN A 150 -14.20 8.72 -24.14
CA ASN A 150 -14.65 9.53 -25.27
C ASN A 150 -14.53 8.82 -26.64
N LYS A 151 -13.72 7.78 -26.73
CA LYS A 151 -13.63 6.88 -27.90
C LYS A 151 -14.58 5.69 -27.84
N GLY A 152 -15.46 5.62 -26.83
CA GLY A 152 -16.35 4.47 -26.59
C GLY A 152 -15.63 3.25 -26.01
N GLY A 153 -14.44 3.43 -25.42
CA GLY A 153 -13.62 2.35 -24.87
C GLY A 153 -13.98 1.97 -23.44
N THR A 154 -13.49 0.83 -22.99
CA THR A 154 -13.57 0.37 -21.60
C THR A 154 -12.24 0.61 -20.89
N VAL A 155 -12.31 1.15 -19.69
CA VAL A 155 -11.16 1.30 -18.80
C VAL A 155 -11.19 0.21 -17.73
N VAL A 156 -10.13 -0.59 -17.64
CA VAL A 156 -9.90 -1.52 -16.54
C VAL A 156 -8.76 -0.98 -15.68
N ALA A 157 -9.06 -0.61 -14.46
CA ALA A 157 -8.08 -0.11 -13.50
C ALA A 157 -7.86 -1.13 -12.36
N PRO A 158 -6.74 -1.87 -12.38
CA PRO A 158 -6.33 -2.70 -11.25
C PRO A 158 -5.99 -1.81 -10.05
N VAL A 159 -6.63 -2.09 -8.89
CA VAL A 159 -6.49 -1.30 -7.67
C VAL A 159 -6.19 -2.16 -6.46
N PHE A 160 -5.39 -1.64 -5.53
CA PHE A 160 -5.26 -2.23 -4.20
C PHE A 160 -6.56 -2.03 -3.40
N SER A 161 -6.93 -3.03 -2.62
CA SER A 161 -8.25 -3.09 -1.97
C SER A 161 -8.46 -2.03 -0.88
N LEU A 162 -7.40 -1.62 -0.19
CA LEU A 162 -7.41 -0.60 0.85
C LEU A 162 -6.61 0.62 0.38
N GLY A 163 -7.17 1.81 0.53
CA GLY A 163 -6.59 3.10 0.14
C GLY A 163 -6.79 3.39 -1.35
N ARG A 164 -6.07 2.71 -2.24
CA ARG A 164 -6.05 3.00 -3.67
C ARG A 164 -7.42 2.93 -4.36
N ALA A 165 -8.22 1.92 -4.07
CA ALA A 165 -9.56 1.82 -4.65
C ALA A 165 -10.43 3.03 -4.29
N GLN A 166 -10.34 3.47 -3.03
CA GLN A 166 -11.11 4.60 -2.52
C GLN A 166 -10.61 5.93 -3.12
N GLU A 167 -9.29 6.10 -3.28
CA GLU A 167 -8.68 7.28 -3.93
C GLU A 167 -9.13 7.40 -5.39
N ILE A 168 -9.12 6.31 -6.15
CA ILE A 168 -9.55 6.30 -7.55
C ILE A 168 -11.06 6.54 -7.66
N LEU A 169 -11.87 6.01 -6.75
CA LEU A 169 -13.31 6.31 -6.71
C LEU A 169 -13.56 7.80 -6.50
N TYR A 170 -12.83 8.43 -5.59
CA TYR A 170 -12.91 9.87 -5.36
C TYR A 170 -12.47 10.69 -6.57
N GLU A 171 -11.37 10.31 -7.24
CA GLU A 171 -10.93 10.95 -8.47
C GLU A 171 -12.01 10.91 -9.56
N ILE A 172 -12.62 9.74 -9.77
CA ILE A 172 -13.73 9.58 -10.73
C ILE A 172 -14.91 10.47 -10.36
N LYS A 173 -15.24 10.56 -9.07
CA LYS A 173 -16.28 11.48 -8.59
C LYS A 173 -15.94 12.93 -8.91
N CYS A 174 -14.72 13.36 -8.64
CA CYS A 174 -14.27 14.72 -8.98
C CYS A 174 -14.38 15.00 -10.48
N MET A 175 -14.05 14.00 -11.34
CA MET A 175 -14.23 14.12 -12.78
C MET A 175 -15.70 14.32 -13.18
N GLN A 176 -16.65 13.67 -12.46
CA GLN A 176 -18.09 13.85 -12.67
C GLN A 176 -18.56 15.23 -12.20
N GLU A 177 -18.18 15.65 -11.00
CA GLU A 177 -18.54 16.96 -10.44
C GLU A 177 -18.01 18.13 -11.27
N ASN A 178 -16.83 17.98 -11.88
CA ASN A 178 -16.25 18.94 -12.81
C ASN A 178 -16.79 18.83 -14.24
N CYS A 179 -17.84 18.05 -14.47
CA CYS A 179 -18.44 17.82 -15.79
C CYS A 179 -17.48 17.30 -16.87
N GLN A 180 -16.35 16.70 -16.46
CA GLN A 180 -15.40 16.08 -17.38
C GLN A 180 -15.83 14.66 -17.78
N LEU A 181 -16.41 13.91 -16.84
CA LEU A 181 -16.95 12.57 -17.05
C LEU A 181 -18.47 12.57 -16.88
N SER A 182 -19.19 12.02 -17.85
CA SER A 182 -20.67 11.89 -17.76
C SER A 182 -21.06 10.90 -16.67
N VAL A 183 -22.04 11.25 -15.85
CA VAL A 183 -22.66 10.33 -14.86
C VAL A 183 -23.39 9.14 -15.52
N LYS A 184 -23.56 9.14 -16.83
CA LYS A 184 -24.14 8.00 -17.59
C LYS A 184 -23.11 6.90 -17.85
N VAL A 185 -21.81 7.18 -17.73
CA VAL A 185 -20.77 6.16 -17.91
C VAL A 185 -20.81 5.20 -16.73
N PRO A 186 -21.10 3.90 -16.91
CA PRO A 186 -21.17 2.94 -15.81
C PRO A 186 -19.81 2.79 -15.12
N ILE A 187 -19.83 2.76 -13.79
CA ILE A 187 -18.64 2.56 -12.95
C ILE A 187 -18.86 1.32 -12.10
N PHE A 188 -17.92 0.39 -12.17
CA PHE A 188 -17.97 -0.89 -11.48
C PHE A 188 -16.80 -1.06 -10.51
N LEU A 189 -17.08 -1.55 -9.29
CA LEU A 189 -16.06 -1.97 -8.35
C LEU A 189 -16.18 -3.47 -8.09
N ASP A 190 -15.18 -4.25 -8.53
CA ASP A 190 -15.15 -5.70 -8.37
C ASP A 190 -13.96 -6.16 -7.51
N GLY A 191 -14.28 -6.81 -6.42
CA GLY A 191 -13.35 -7.36 -5.45
C GLY A 191 -14.00 -7.42 -4.07
N LYS A 192 -14.22 -8.64 -3.56
CA LYS A 192 -14.95 -8.84 -2.29
C LYS A 192 -14.30 -8.07 -1.13
N LEU A 193 -12.98 -8.13 -1.01
CA LEU A 193 -12.25 -7.39 0.04
C LEU A 193 -12.31 -5.88 -0.21
N THR A 194 -12.15 -5.45 -1.46
CA THR A 194 -12.21 -4.05 -1.86
C THR A 194 -13.55 -3.41 -1.51
N ILE A 195 -14.65 -4.10 -1.83
CA ILE A 195 -16.01 -3.66 -1.50
C ILE A 195 -16.20 -3.60 0.02
N ARG A 196 -15.72 -4.61 0.77
CA ARG A 196 -15.81 -4.61 2.24
C ARG A 196 -15.06 -3.43 2.86
N TYR A 197 -13.83 -3.14 2.42
CA TYR A 197 -13.08 -1.97 2.88
C TYR A 197 -13.74 -0.66 2.48
N THR A 198 -14.25 -0.54 1.25
CA THR A 198 -15.00 0.65 0.81
C THR A 198 -16.22 0.89 1.70
N ASN A 199 -16.95 -0.17 2.08
CA ASN A 199 -18.07 -0.06 3.01
C ASN A 199 -17.64 0.38 4.42
N MET A 200 -16.44 0.02 4.90
CA MET A 200 -15.92 0.52 6.17
C MET A 200 -15.64 2.02 6.12
N TYR A 201 -15.11 2.53 5.02
CA TYR A 201 -14.93 3.98 4.82
C TYR A 201 -16.24 4.75 4.93
N ILE A 202 -17.37 4.14 4.50
CA ILE A 202 -18.68 4.78 4.52
C ILE A 202 -19.38 4.67 5.89
N LYS A 203 -19.27 3.53 6.59
CA LYS A 203 -20.17 3.16 7.67
C LYS A 203 -19.54 3.13 9.06
N ASP A 204 -18.26 2.85 9.17
CA ASP A 204 -17.68 2.42 10.44
C ASP A 204 -16.99 3.55 11.24
N GLY A 205 -17.24 4.81 10.88
CA GLY A 205 -16.70 5.96 11.61
C GLY A 205 -15.18 5.90 11.72
N LEU A 206 -14.52 5.49 10.66
CA LEU A 206 -13.08 5.66 10.52
C LEU A 206 -12.79 7.16 10.54
N ASP A 207 -11.63 7.51 11.05
CA ASP A 207 -11.19 8.89 11.20
C ASP A 207 -10.83 9.51 9.84
N ILE A 208 -11.87 9.78 9.05
CA ILE A 208 -11.84 10.33 7.69
C ILE A 208 -12.26 11.79 7.75
N LYS A 209 -11.60 12.64 6.96
CA LYS A 209 -11.97 14.06 6.80
C LYS A 209 -13.42 14.21 6.36
N GLU A 210 -14.09 15.22 6.87
CA GLU A 210 -15.52 15.44 6.61
C GLU A 210 -15.81 15.62 5.11
N GLU A 211 -14.95 16.33 4.38
CA GLU A 211 -15.04 16.52 2.94
C GLU A 211 -14.96 15.21 2.14
N MET A 212 -14.44 14.14 2.76
CA MET A 212 -14.29 12.82 2.12
C MET A 212 -15.44 11.86 2.45
N TRP A 213 -16.42 12.24 3.26
CA TRP A 213 -17.53 11.33 3.63
C TRP A 213 -18.38 10.90 2.43
N ASN A 214 -18.46 11.73 1.41
CA ASN A 214 -19.17 11.41 0.16
C ASN A 214 -18.20 11.25 -1.01
N PHE A 215 -17.28 10.29 -0.92
CA PHE A 215 -16.25 10.08 -1.94
C PHE A 215 -16.66 9.19 -3.12
N LEU A 216 -17.85 8.59 -3.09
CA LEU A 216 -18.28 7.66 -4.12
C LEU A 216 -18.90 8.39 -5.33
N PRO A 217 -18.62 7.93 -6.56
CA PRO A 217 -19.38 8.31 -7.75
C PRO A 217 -20.87 7.95 -7.60
N GLU A 218 -21.76 8.77 -8.17
CA GLU A 218 -23.22 8.58 -8.03
C GLU A 218 -23.73 7.25 -8.63
N ASN A 219 -23.14 6.82 -9.72
CA ASN A 219 -23.53 5.65 -10.50
C ASN A 219 -22.61 4.44 -10.29
N LEU A 220 -21.93 4.36 -9.14
CA LEU A 220 -21.10 3.22 -8.77
C LEU A 220 -21.94 1.95 -8.51
N THR A 221 -21.55 0.86 -9.15
CA THR A 221 -22.13 -0.48 -8.93
C THR A 221 -21.09 -1.41 -8.31
N PHE A 222 -21.41 -2.00 -7.16
CA PHE A 222 -20.64 -3.09 -6.56
C PHE A 222 -20.96 -4.40 -7.26
N VAL A 223 -19.92 -5.03 -7.79
CA VAL A 223 -20.06 -6.23 -8.63
C VAL A 223 -20.08 -7.49 -7.79
N ASP A 224 -21.01 -8.38 -8.11
CA ASP A 224 -21.02 -9.77 -7.64
C ASP A 224 -20.65 -10.74 -8.78
N ARG A 225 -20.68 -12.05 -8.49
CA ARG A 225 -20.32 -13.06 -9.50
C ARG A 225 -21.28 -13.14 -10.67
N THR A 226 -22.56 -12.83 -10.45
CA THR A 226 -23.63 -12.94 -11.47
C THR A 226 -23.57 -11.76 -12.42
N SER A 227 -23.45 -10.54 -11.91
CA SER A 227 -23.37 -9.32 -12.71
C SER A 227 -22.07 -9.20 -13.53
N ARG A 228 -21.01 -9.94 -13.15
CA ARG A 228 -19.74 -9.91 -13.89
C ARG A 228 -19.88 -10.39 -15.34
N ALA A 229 -20.69 -11.40 -15.62
CA ALA A 229 -20.91 -11.90 -16.97
C ALA A 229 -21.54 -10.82 -17.86
N GLU A 230 -22.55 -10.11 -17.35
CA GLU A 230 -23.22 -9.02 -18.06
C GLU A 230 -22.27 -7.86 -18.37
N ILE A 231 -21.36 -7.53 -17.43
CA ILE A 231 -20.35 -6.49 -17.62
C ILE A 231 -19.38 -6.86 -18.76
N LEU A 232 -18.97 -8.14 -18.84
CA LEU A 232 -18.07 -8.64 -19.88
C LEU A 232 -18.72 -8.66 -21.26
N GLU A 233 -20.00 -8.96 -21.33
CA GLU A 233 -20.80 -9.01 -22.59
C GLU A 233 -21.17 -7.62 -23.11
N SER A 234 -21.29 -6.62 -22.23
CA SER A 234 -21.66 -5.26 -22.63
C SER A 234 -20.54 -4.59 -23.42
N GLU A 235 -20.90 -3.98 -24.55
CA GLU A 235 -19.96 -3.20 -25.40
C GLU A 235 -19.96 -1.70 -25.08
N GLU A 236 -20.77 -1.24 -24.12
CA GLU A 236 -20.80 0.16 -23.69
C GLU A 236 -19.48 0.60 -23.07
N ALA A 237 -19.13 1.87 -23.26
CA ALA A 237 -18.01 2.50 -22.57
C ALA A 237 -18.25 2.46 -21.06
N LYS A 238 -17.27 2.01 -20.29
CA LYS A 238 -17.38 1.82 -18.84
C LYS A 238 -16.03 1.89 -18.15
N ILE A 239 -16.07 2.08 -16.83
CA ILE A 239 -14.89 2.03 -15.97
C ILE A 239 -15.04 0.87 -14.99
N ILE A 240 -14.04 -0.01 -14.92
CA ILE A 240 -14.02 -1.19 -14.05
C ILE A 240 -12.81 -1.06 -13.13
N LEU A 241 -13.06 -0.82 -11.85
CA LEU A 241 -12.04 -0.91 -10.80
C LEU A 241 -12.03 -2.35 -10.27
N THR A 242 -10.87 -2.99 -10.26
CA THR A 242 -10.79 -4.41 -9.90
C THR A 242 -9.55 -4.73 -9.07
N SER A 243 -9.66 -5.62 -8.08
CA SER A 243 -8.50 -6.15 -7.37
C SER A 243 -7.96 -7.41 -8.04
N SER A 244 -6.66 -7.67 -7.98
CA SER A 244 -5.59 -7.00 -7.25
C SER A 244 -4.92 -5.89 -8.07
N GLY A 245 -4.31 -4.92 -7.36
CA GLY A 245 -3.67 -3.76 -7.99
C GLY A 245 -2.50 -4.06 -8.92
N MET A 246 -1.86 -5.23 -8.80
CA MET A 246 -0.81 -5.69 -9.71
C MET A 246 -1.34 -6.65 -10.80
N GLY A 247 -2.66 -6.89 -10.87
CA GLY A 247 -3.32 -7.72 -11.86
C GLY A 247 -3.11 -9.23 -11.70
N SER A 248 -2.34 -9.69 -10.71
CA SER A 248 -1.91 -11.09 -10.60
C SER A 248 -2.91 -12.02 -9.90
N TYR A 249 -3.92 -11.49 -9.23
CA TYR A 249 -4.92 -12.23 -8.46
C TYR A 249 -6.32 -11.63 -8.58
N GLY A 250 -7.31 -12.35 -8.04
CA GLY A 250 -8.68 -11.88 -7.90
C GLY A 250 -9.41 -11.62 -9.24
N PRO A 251 -10.44 -10.77 -9.24
CA PRO A 251 -11.22 -10.47 -10.43
C PRO A 251 -10.41 -9.85 -11.57
N ALA A 252 -9.30 -9.19 -11.30
CA ALA A 252 -8.40 -8.68 -12.32
C ALA A 252 -7.95 -9.76 -13.32
N GLN A 253 -7.83 -11.02 -12.87
CA GLN A 253 -7.52 -12.18 -13.70
C GLN A 253 -8.63 -12.54 -14.69
N VAL A 254 -9.82 -11.99 -14.53
CA VAL A 254 -10.95 -12.16 -15.45
C VAL A 254 -10.99 -11.00 -16.44
N TYR A 255 -10.93 -9.77 -15.93
CA TYR A 255 -11.07 -8.57 -16.76
C TYR A 255 -9.85 -8.31 -17.65
N ILE A 256 -8.63 -8.42 -17.10
CA ILE A 256 -7.42 -8.09 -17.88
C ILE A 256 -7.29 -8.96 -19.13
N PRO A 257 -7.38 -10.31 -19.10
CA PRO A 257 -7.29 -11.11 -20.33
C PRO A 257 -8.35 -10.76 -21.37
N GLU A 258 -9.57 -10.50 -20.97
CA GLU A 258 -10.69 -10.16 -21.85
C GLU A 258 -10.45 -8.82 -22.55
N TYR A 259 -10.21 -7.77 -21.77
CA TYR A 259 -10.04 -6.42 -22.32
C TYR A 259 -8.67 -6.19 -22.96
N LEU A 260 -7.65 -6.97 -22.64
CA LEU A 260 -6.33 -6.89 -23.26
C LEU A 260 -6.38 -7.18 -24.77
N THR A 261 -7.36 -7.96 -25.23
CA THR A 261 -7.55 -8.29 -26.65
C THR A 261 -8.25 -7.21 -27.47
N ARG A 262 -8.84 -6.19 -26.82
CA ARG A 262 -9.67 -5.16 -27.44
C ARG A 262 -8.86 -3.88 -27.69
N GLU A 263 -8.80 -3.40 -28.93
CA GLU A 263 -8.00 -2.22 -29.32
C GLU A 263 -8.52 -0.90 -28.72
N ASN A 264 -9.83 -0.83 -28.42
CA ASN A 264 -10.47 0.32 -27.80
C ASN A 264 -10.43 0.30 -26.27
N ALA A 265 -9.84 -0.73 -25.64
CA ALA A 265 -9.72 -0.81 -24.19
C ALA A 265 -8.44 -0.18 -23.68
N LEU A 266 -8.51 0.32 -22.44
CA LEU A 266 -7.40 0.81 -21.66
C LEU A 266 -7.27 -0.02 -20.39
N ILE A 267 -6.07 -0.57 -20.13
CA ILE A 267 -5.73 -1.12 -18.82
C ILE A 267 -4.81 -0.11 -18.14
N HIS A 268 -5.25 0.47 -17.03
CA HIS A 268 -4.52 1.54 -16.36
C HIS A 268 -4.10 1.13 -14.94
N PHE A 269 -2.82 0.85 -14.75
CA PHE A 269 -2.26 0.57 -13.43
C PHE A 269 -2.07 1.86 -12.65
N THR A 270 -2.56 1.89 -11.41
CA THR A 270 -2.62 3.08 -10.57
C THR A 270 -1.57 3.09 -9.46
N GLY A 271 -0.51 2.32 -9.60
CA GLY A 271 0.56 2.22 -8.61
C GLY A 271 1.70 1.32 -9.04
N TYR A 272 2.60 1.07 -8.10
CA TYR A 272 3.76 0.21 -8.30
C TYR A 272 3.36 -1.21 -8.71
N THR A 273 4.07 -1.76 -9.68
CA THR A 273 3.94 -3.15 -10.12
C THR A 273 5.28 -3.86 -9.93
N ALA A 274 5.36 -4.71 -8.90
CA ALA A 274 6.58 -5.45 -8.56
C ALA A 274 7.02 -6.39 -9.68
N GLU A 275 8.32 -6.63 -9.78
CA GLU A 275 8.91 -7.59 -10.70
C GLU A 275 8.22 -8.97 -10.61
N GLY A 276 8.04 -9.64 -11.74
CA GLY A 276 7.36 -10.94 -11.85
C GLY A 276 5.83 -10.86 -11.82
N THR A 277 5.21 -9.71 -11.51
CA THR A 277 3.75 -9.55 -11.56
C THR A 277 3.21 -9.41 -12.97
N LEU A 278 1.89 -9.60 -13.14
CA LEU A 278 1.27 -9.37 -14.45
C LEU A 278 1.41 -7.91 -14.90
N GLY A 279 1.25 -6.96 -13.98
CA GLY A 279 1.41 -5.54 -14.27
C GLY A 279 2.80 -5.21 -14.82
N ALA A 280 3.88 -5.71 -14.20
CA ALA A 280 5.24 -5.51 -14.68
C ALA A 280 5.44 -6.10 -16.09
N ARG A 281 4.96 -7.33 -16.33
CA ARG A 281 5.06 -7.95 -17.68
C ARG A 281 4.27 -7.20 -18.74
N LEU A 282 3.10 -6.65 -18.41
CA LEU A 282 2.31 -5.85 -19.33
C LEU A 282 2.96 -4.50 -19.65
N LYS A 283 3.73 -3.97 -18.70
CA LYS A 283 4.49 -2.73 -18.90
C LYS A 283 5.59 -2.91 -19.96
N GLU A 284 6.26 -4.03 -19.93
CA GLU A 284 7.38 -4.35 -20.84
C GLU A 284 6.91 -4.86 -22.21
N ALA A 285 5.73 -5.48 -22.28
CA ALA A 285 5.22 -6.08 -23.50
C ALA A 285 4.83 -5.02 -24.54
N GLU A 286 5.24 -5.20 -25.80
CA GLU A 286 4.79 -4.37 -26.92
C GLU A 286 3.37 -4.73 -27.36
N VAL A 287 2.65 -3.78 -27.99
CA VAL A 287 1.36 -4.02 -28.63
C VAL A 287 1.53 -5.05 -29.75
N GLY A 288 0.64 -6.04 -29.79
CA GLY A 288 0.68 -7.14 -30.75
C GLY A 288 1.38 -8.40 -30.25
N THR A 289 2.14 -8.34 -29.15
CA THR A 289 2.81 -9.52 -28.56
C THR A 289 1.87 -10.34 -27.68
N PRO A 290 2.04 -11.67 -27.59
CA PRO A 290 1.31 -12.51 -26.64
C PRO A 290 1.93 -12.41 -25.25
N VAL A 291 1.08 -12.26 -24.22
CA VAL A 291 1.46 -12.24 -22.80
C VAL A 291 0.84 -13.45 -22.11
N GLN A 292 1.63 -14.14 -21.29
CA GLN A 292 1.15 -15.30 -20.51
C GLN A 292 0.30 -14.84 -19.33
N ILE A 293 -0.98 -15.21 -19.29
CA ILE A 293 -1.90 -14.91 -18.21
C ILE A 293 -2.67 -16.17 -17.80
N GLY A 294 -2.55 -16.60 -16.54
CA GLY A 294 -3.30 -17.74 -16.01
C GLY A 294 -3.16 -19.05 -16.80
N GLY A 295 -2.02 -19.29 -17.45
CA GLY A 295 -1.81 -20.50 -18.29
C GLY A 295 -2.13 -20.30 -19.76
N THR A 296 -2.71 -19.17 -20.18
CA THR A 296 -3.10 -18.86 -21.55
C THR A 296 -2.26 -17.72 -22.13
N LEU A 297 -1.93 -17.80 -23.42
CA LEU A 297 -1.30 -16.70 -24.16
C LEU A 297 -2.37 -15.76 -24.68
N VAL A 298 -2.34 -14.50 -24.24
CA VAL A 298 -3.30 -13.46 -24.61
C VAL A 298 -2.57 -12.38 -25.40
N LYS A 299 -3.05 -12.06 -26.58
CA LYS A 299 -2.45 -11.03 -27.45
C LYS A 299 -2.74 -9.64 -26.91
N LYS A 300 -1.71 -8.84 -26.60
CA LYS A 300 -1.85 -7.46 -26.19
C LYS A 300 -2.27 -6.57 -27.36
N ARG A 301 -3.51 -6.07 -27.35
CA ARG A 301 -4.04 -5.09 -28.30
C ARG A 301 -4.47 -3.80 -27.62
N ALA A 302 -4.92 -3.91 -26.35
CA ALA A 302 -5.29 -2.76 -25.54
C ALA A 302 -4.10 -1.85 -25.24
N GLN A 303 -4.39 -0.58 -25.05
CA GLN A 303 -3.44 0.37 -24.45
C GLN A 303 -3.22 -0.01 -22.98
N VAL A 304 -1.99 0.03 -22.52
CA VAL A 304 -1.62 -0.23 -21.11
C VAL A 304 -0.84 0.97 -20.61
N GLU A 305 -1.36 1.62 -19.58
CA GLU A 305 -0.80 2.84 -18.99
C GLU A 305 -0.54 2.69 -17.50
N TYR A 306 0.29 3.58 -16.98
CA TYR A 306 0.75 3.58 -15.59
C TYR A 306 0.80 5.00 -15.06
N THR A 307 0.42 5.16 -13.79
CA THR A 307 0.61 6.42 -13.07
C THR A 307 1.27 6.20 -11.72
N THR A 308 2.02 7.19 -11.25
CA THR A 308 2.63 7.20 -9.92
C THR A 308 2.01 8.25 -8.99
N GLU A 309 0.96 8.96 -9.45
CA GLU A 309 0.33 10.06 -8.72
C GLU A 309 -0.37 9.66 -7.42
N TYR A 310 -0.85 8.41 -7.35
CA TYR A 310 -1.54 7.90 -6.15
C TYR A 310 -0.63 7.09 -5.23
N SER A 311 0.69 7.32 -5.26
CA SER A 311 1.59 6.56 -4.40
C SER A 311 1.30 6.81 -2.91
N ALA A 312 1.14 5.72 -2.17
CA ALA A 312 1.00 5.76 -0.72
C ALA A 312 2.35 5.86 0.03
N HIS A 313 3.47 5.88 -0.69
CA HIS A 313 4.82 6.03 -0.14
C HIS A 313 5.39 7.41 -0.45
N ALA A 314 6.12 7.97 0.48
CA ALA A 314 6.89 9.18 0.30
C ALA A 314 7.97 9.00 -0.79
N LYS A 315 8.36 10.08 -1.46
CA LYS A 315 9.45 10.09 -2.43
C LYS A 315 10.79 10.39 -1.73
N ALA A 316 11.88 10.21 -2.45
CA ALA A 316 13.22 10.33 -1.89
C ALA A 316 13.47 11.69 -1.22
N ASP A 317 13.10 12.79 -1.88
CA ASP A 317 13.18 14.15 -1.33
C ASP A 317 12.30 14.32 -0.07
N GLU A 318 11.06 13.83 -0.10
CA GLU A 318 10.14 13.86 1.04
C GLU A 318 10.67 13.03 2.23
N MET A 319 11.32 11.87 1.95
CA MET A 319 11.94 11.02 2.98
C MET A 319 13.19 11.67 3.59
N ILE A 320 14.02 12.32 2.78
CA ILE A 320 15.17 13.09 3.28
C ILE A 320 14.71 14.25 4.17
N ASP A 321 13.69 15.00 3.74
CA ASP A 321 13.14 16.09 4.54
C ASP A 321 12.52 15.60 5.86
N PHE A 322 11.93 14.42 5.85
CA PHE A 322 11.43 13.78 7.08
C PHE A 322 12.59 13.45 8.03
N LEU A 323 13.67 12.84 7.55
CA LEU A 323 14.85 12.51 8.36
C LEU A 323 15.54 13.75 8.93
N LYS A 324 15.59 14.85 8.19
CA LYS A 324 16.17 16.14 8.66
C LYS A 324 15.41 16.77 9.83
N LYS A 325 14.17 16.33 10.13
CA LYS A 325 13.41 16.82 11.29
C LYS A 325 14.00 16.33 12.62
N PHE A 326 14.65 15.17 12.65
CA PHE A 326 15.23 14.58 13.85
C PHE A 326 16.53 15.31 14.24
N LYS A 327 16.62 15.72 15.52
CA LYS A 327 17.77 16.49 16.03
C LYS A 327 18.99 15.65 16.35
N HIS A 328 18.77 14.39 16.68
CA HIS A 328 19.81 13.47 17.16
C HIS A 328 19.64 12.10 16.50
N LEU A 329 20.01 12.02 15.21
CA LEU A 329 20.02 10.75 14.48
C LEU A 329 21.32 9.99 14.79
N GLU A 330 21.20 8.93 15.58
CA GLU A 330 22.33 8.06 15.92
C GLU A 330 22.64 7.06 14.81
N LEU A 331 21.61 6.58 14.11
CA LEU A 331 21.72 5.57 13.07
C LEU A 331 20.47 5.58 12.20
N VAL A 332 20.61 5.43 10.89
CA VAL A 332 19.51 5.14 9.96
C VAL A 332 19.70 3.76 9.35
N LEU A 333 18.71 2.89 9.51
CA LEU A 333 18.67 1.56 8.93
C LEU A 333 17.66 1.55 7.77
N VAL A 334 18.16 1.53 6.54
CA VAL A 334 17.36 1.52 5.32
C VAL A 334 16.76 0.13 5.11
N ASN A 335 15.43 0.06 5.01
CA ASN A 335 14.65 -1.16 4.85
C ASN A 335 13.62 -0.99 3.73
N HIS A 336 12.85 -2.03 3.43
CA HIS A 336 11.69 -2.01 2.52
C HIS A 336 11.92 -1.25 1.20
N GLY A 337 12.35 -1.96 0.18
CA GLY A 337 12.66 -1.45 -1.16
C GLY A 337 13.55 -2.44 -1.93
N GLU A 338 13.65 -2.24 -3.22
CA GLU A 338 14.54 -3.00 -4.09
C GLU A 338 16.01 -2.77 -3.67
N ALA A 339 16.88 -3.74 -3.95
CA ALA A 339 18.28 -3.69 -3.49
C ALA A 339 19.01 -2.43 -3.96
N ASP A 340 18.88 -2.12 -5.25
CA ASP A 340 19.52 -0.95 -5.86
C ASP A 340 18.93 0.38 -5.31
N THR A 341 17.62 0.42 -5.11
CA THR A 341 16.93 1.59 -4.52
C THR A 341 17.42 1.85 -3.09
N LYS A 342 17.57 0.80 -2.27
CA LYS A 342 18.11 0.92 -0.91
C LYS A 342 19.53 1.47 -0.92
N GLN A 343 20.37 1.02 -1.86
CA GLN A 343 21.75 1.50 -1.97
C GLN A 343 21.79 2.98 -2.35
N ILE A 344 21.05 3.39 -3.39
CA ILE A 344 20.95 4.79 -3.83
C ILE A 344 20.45 5.68 -2.70
N PHE A 345 19.43 5.24 -1.96
CA PHE A 345 18.86 6.02 -0.89
C PHE A 345 19.79 6.13 0.32
N ALA A 346 20.51 5.06 0.66
CA ALA A 346 21.51 5.09 1.73
C ALA A 346 22.65 6.09 1.43
N GLU A 347 23.16 6.11 0.20
CA GLU A 347 24.16 7.08 -0.25
C GLU A 347 23.64 8.52 -0.17
N ARG A 348 22.37 8.72 -0.53
CA ARG A 348 21.73 10.02 -0.42
C ARG A 348 21.58 10.47 1.04
N ILE A 349 21.20 9.59 1.96
CA ILE A 349 21.13 9.91 3.40
C ILE A 349 22.50 10.38 3.91
N ILE A 350 23.59 9.67 3.57
CA ILE A 350 24.96 10.04 3.99
C ILE A 350 25.33 11.45 3.49
N ASN A 351 24.89 11.83 2.29
CA ASN A 351 25.24 13.10 1.70
C ASN A 351 24.38 14.29 2.16
N GLU A 352 23.12 14.05 2.54
CA GLU A 352 22.13 15.11 2.74
C GLU A 352 21.59 15.23 4.17
N VAL A 353 21.74 14.20 4.99
CA VAL A 353 21.26 14.17 6.39
C VAL A 353 22.44 14.21 7.32
N ASP A 354 22.31 14.90 8.45
CA ASP A 354 23.38 15.00 9.46
C ASP A 354 23.52 13.68 10.25
N THR A 355 24.04 12.65 9.55
CA THR A 355 24.41 11.35 10.12
C THR A 355 25.41 10.64 9.21
N ASP A 356 26.45 10.05 9.81
CA ASP A 356 27.46 9.23 9.15
C ASP A 356 27.20 7.72 9.33
N ARG A 357 26.15 7.37 10.09
CA ARG A 357 25.78 6.00 10.43
C ARG A 357 24.55 5.55 9.67
N VAL A 358 24.78 4.95 8.50
CA VAL A 358 23.71 4.39 7.67
C VAL A 358 23.99 2.91 7.41
N GLY A 359 22.98 2.07 7.64
CA GLY A 359 23.03 0.64 7.35
C GLY A 359 21.90 0.22 6.42
N ILE A 360 22.13 -0.80 5.59
CA ILE A 360 21.13 -1.37 4.72
C ILE A 360 20.69 -2.73 5.27
N LEU A 361 19.39 -2.86 5.54
CA LEU A 361 18.81 -4.10 6.01
C LEU A 361 18.56 -5.06 4.85
N GLY A 362 19.08 -6.28 4.97
CA GLY A 362 18.84 -7.39 4.05
C GLY A 362 17.92 -8.45 4.69
N CYS A 363 17.22 -9.23 3.86
CA CYS A 363 16.45 -10.37 4.32
C CYS A 363 17.39 -11.40 4.99
N GLY A 364 17.06 -11.82 6.22
CA GLY A 364 17.86 -12.77 6.97
C GLY A 364 19.07 -12.19 7.72
N TYR A 365 19.23 -10.86 7.76
CA TYR A 365 20.25 -10.23 8.60
C TYR A 365 19.69 -9.90 9.98
N PHE A 366 20.51 -10.10 11.02
CA PHE A 366 20.24 -9.62 12.38
C PHE A 366 21.15 -8.42 12.69
N PHE A 367 20.55 -7.40 13.25
CA PHE A 367 21.26 -6.23 13.73
C PHE A 367 21.16 -6.18 15.25
N ARG A 368 22.28 -5.91 15.89
CA ARG A 368 22.33 -5.67 17.33
C ARG A 368 22.64 -4.20 17.55
N VAL A 369 21.68 -3.48 18.10
CA VAL A 369 21.88 -2.11 18.59
C VAL A 369 22.37 -2.23 20.03
N ASN A 370 23.53 -1.68 20.33
CA ASN A 370 24.06 -1.55 21.70
C ASN A 370 23.90 -0.11 22.19
N HIS A 371 24.31 0.14 23.44
CA HIS A 371 24.19 1.46 24.08
C HIS A 371 24.95 2.59 23.35
N ASP A 372 25.96 2.26 22.55
CA ASP A 372 26.73 3.23 21.79
C ASP A 372 26.12 3.47 20.39
N GLY A 373 24.90 2.96 20.14
CA GLY A 373 24.27 3.01 18.82
C GLY A 373 24.98 2.17 17.76
N LEU A 374 25.98 1.38 18.12
CA LEU A 374 26.74 0.55 17.20
C LEU A 374 25.95 -0.67 16.80
N VAL A 375 25.72 -0.80 15.50
CA VAL A 375 25.15 -2.01 14.88
C VAL A 375 26.28 -2.95 14.51
N LYS A 376 26.26 -4.14 15.08
CA LYS A 376 27.04 -5.26 14.53
C LYS A 376 26.13 -6.09 13.65
N SER A 377 26.40 -6.10 12.33
CA SER A 377 25.74 -7.05 11.45
C SER A 377 26.19 -8.46 11.85
N MET A 378 25.24 -9.35 12.09
CA MET A 378 25.52 -10.77 12.24
C MET A 378 24.88 -11.46 11.05
N SER A 379 25.70 -12.11 10.21
CA SER A 379 25.21 -12.96 9.13
C SER A 379 24.45 -14.12 9.76
N THR A 380 23.24 -14.38 9.27
CA THR A 380 22.45 -15.47 9.77
C THR A 380 22.51 -16.67 8.86
N LYS A 381 23.17 -17.68 9.31
CA LYS A 381 22.57 -18.99 9.19
C LYS A 381 21.93 -19.26 10.56
N PHE A 382 20.61 -19.52 10.59
CA PHE A 382 20.04 -20.30 11.66
C PHE A 382 20.73 -21.67 11.59
N GLU A 383 21.61 -21.96 12.52
CA GLU A 383 21.99 -23.31 12.84
C GLU A 383 20.95 -23.90 13.79
#